data_e1524f799d459e011a503a5c6f17395f
#
_entry.id   e1524f799d459e011a503a5c6f17395f
#
_cell.length_a   1.000
_cell.length_b   1.000
_cell.length_c   1.000
_cell.angle_alpha   90.00
_cell.angle_beta   90.00
_cell.angle_gamma   90.00
#
_symmetry.space_group_name_H-M   'P 1'
#
loop_
_entity.id
_entity.type
_entity.pdbx_description
1 polymer ?
#
loop_
_entity_poly.entity_id
_entity_poly.type
_entity_poly.pdbx_seq_one_letter_code
_entity_poly.pdbx_strand_id
1 'polypeptide(L)'
;GHLAAGRHPLLYATLGPDDISIQKTHDKIRQLGIDPSETGRLIATQQGLILRALLEDTGIGRVCVAGGDTCSYTLRQLDIHSLELLMPIAPAAPMCLASSDNPKFDGLQAASKGGQIGAADYFVQVLEGRR
;
A
#
# COMPACT_ATOMS: atom_id res chain seq x y z
N GLY A 1 16.67 -12.73 2.34
CA GLY A 1 16.02 -11.60 1.65
C GLY A 1 16.13 -10.28 2.42
N HIS A 2 15.69 -9.17 1.85
CA HIS A 2 15.80 -7.85 2.45
C HIS A 2 15.12 -7.75 3.83
N LEU A 3 13.94 -8.33 3.98
CA LEU A 3 13.20 -8.34 5.25
C LEU A 3 13.94 -9.11 6.34
N ALA A 4 14.49 -10.26 6.03
CA ALA A 4 15.30 -11.04 6.98
C ALA A 4 16.58 -10.30 7.41
N ALA A 5 17.07 -9.36 6.60
CA ALA A 5 18.20 -8.50 6.92
C ALA A 5 17.79 -7.20 7.66
N GLY A 6 16.55 -7.11 8.14
CA GLY A 6 16.03 -5.92 8.84
C GLY A 6 15.80 -4.70 7.95
N ARG A 7 15.70 -4.88 6.64
CA ARG A 7 15.44 -3.78 5.70
C ARG A 7 13.94 -3.63 5.46
N HIS A 8 13.51 -2.41 5.16
CA HIS A 8 12.14 -2.06 4.88
C HIS A 8 11.96 -1.82 3.37
N PRO A 9 11.45 -2.82 2.60
CA PRO A 9 11.30 -2.69 1.17
C PRO A 9 10.17 -1.75 0.81
N LEU A 10 10.36 -0.98 -0.26
CA LEU A 10 9.33 -0.18 -0.90
C LEU A 10 9.01 -0.80 -2.27
N LEU A 11 7.76 -1.24 -2.44
CA LEU A 11 7.25 -1.72 -3.72
C LEU A 11 6.47 -0.59 -4.40
N TYR A 12 6.79 -0.29 -5.65
CA TYR A 12 6.10 0.75 -6.41
C TYR A 12 5.81 0.29 -7.84
N ALA A 13 4.74 0.82 -8.43
CA ALA A 13 4.39 0.57 -9.82
C ALA A 13 5.02 1.63 -10.76
N THR A 14 5.12 2.87 -10.28
CA THR A 14 5.69 3.99 -11.03
C THR A 14 6.51 4.90 -10.12
N LEU A 15 7.55 5.53 -10.66
CA LEU A 15 8.41 6.47 -9.94
C LEU A 15 7.89 7.92 -9.98
N GLY A 16 6.89 8.20 -10.83
CA GLY A 16 6.34 9.53 -10.99
C GLY A 16 5.60 9.68 -12.28
N PRO A 17 5.06 10.87 -12.58
CA PRO A 17 4.23 11.09 -13.77
C PRO A 17 4.98 10.92 -15.10
N ASP A 18 6.30 11.09 -15.10
CA ASP A 18 7.15 10.97 -16.30
C ASP A 18 7.74 9.56 -16.48
N ASP A 19 7.32 8.59 -15.66
CA ASP A 19 7.83 7.23 -15.74
C ASP A 19 7.36 6.55 -17.04
N ILE A 20 8.30 6.11 -17.86
CA ILE A 20 8.04 5.40 -19.12
C ILE A 20 7.20 4.13 -18.94
N SER A 21 7.19 3.54 -17.74
CA SER A 21 6.38 2.37 -17.41
C SER A 21 4.87 2.66 -17.55
N ILE A 22 4.44 3.91 -17.36
CA ILE A 22 3.05 4.34 -17.52
C ILE A 22 2.61 4.12 -18.97
N GLN A 23 3.41 4.61 -19.93
CA GLN A 23 3.10 4.45 -21.36
C GLN A 23 3.09 2.97 -21.76
N LYS A 24 4.09 2.21 -21.31
CA LYS A 24 4.15 0.76 -21.57
C LYS A 24 2.94 0.02 -21.00
N THR A 25 2.48 0.41 -19.85
CA THR A 25 1.27 -0.16 -19.20
C THR A 25 0.04 0.17 -20.04
N HIS A 26 -0.14 1.42 -20.47
CA HIS A 26 -1.25 1.82 -21.32
C HIS A 26 -1.27 1.05 -22.66
N ASP A 27 -0.12 0.89 -23.29
CA ASP A 27 -0.02 0.14 -24.54
C ASP A 27 -0.39 -1.34 -24.34
N LYS A 28 0.07 -1.93 -23.22
CA LYS A 28 -0.25 -3.32 -22.90
C LYS A 28 -1.73 -3.53 -22.61
N ILE A 29 -2.34 -2.64 -21.86
CA ILE A 29 -3.77 -2.66 -21.53
C ILE A 29 -4.60 -2.58 -22.80
N ARG A 30 -4.23 -1.67 -23.71
CA ARG A 30 -4.89 -1.53 -25.00
C ARG A 30 -4.77 -2.80 -25.84
N GLN A 31 -3.58 -3.43 -25.88
CA GLN A 31 -3.37 -4.70 -26.57
C GLN A 31 -4.22 -5.85 -26.00
N LEU A 32 -4.45 -5.85 -24.69
CA LEU A 32 -5.24 -6.88 -24.01
C LEU A 32 -6.74 -6.61 -24.04
N GLY A 33 -7.19 -5.49 -24.61
CA GLY A 33 -8.60 -5.11 -24.64
C GLY A 33 -9.18 -4.79 -23.25
N ILE A 34 -8.34 -4.43 -22.28
CA ILE A 34 -8.77 -4.05 -20.94
C ILE A 34 -9.21 -2.59 -20.94
N ASP A 35 -10.32 -2.30 -20.27
CA ASP A 35 -10.79 -0.92 -20.09
C ASP A 35 -9.73 -0.12 -19.29
N PRO A 36 -9.25 1.01 -19.82
CA PRO A 36 -8.27 1.85 -19.12
C PRO A 36 -8.72 2.29 -17.72
N SER A 37 -10.02 2.44 -17.47
CA SER A 37 -10.57 2.79 -16.16
C SER A 37 -10.35 1.71 -15.09
N GLU A 38 -10.16 0.46 -15.50
CA GLU A 38 -9.90 -0.68 -14.61
C GLU A 38 -8.44 -0.83 -14.20
N THR A 39 -7.52 -0.11 -14.86
CA THR A 39 -6.07 -0.26 -14.67
C THR A 39 -5.64 -0.04 -13.22
N GLY A 40 -6.09 1.05 -12.62
CA GLY A 40 -5.75 1.40 -11.24
C GLY A 40 -6.19 0.31 -10.26
N ARG A 41 -7.43 -0.18 -10.43
CA ARG A 41 -7.98 -1.26 -9.62
C ARG A 41 -7.17 -2.56 -9.76
N LEU A 42 -6.83 -2.94 -10.99
CA LEU A 42 -6.07 -4.16 -11.26
C LEU A 42 -4.67 -4.10 -10.63
N ILE A 43 -3.95 -3.00 -10.82
CA ILE A 43 -2.61 -2.80 -10.24
C ILE A 43 -2.68 -2.83 -8.71
N ALA A 44 -3.61 -2.07 -8.12
CA ALA A 44 -3.76 -2.00 -6.68
C ALA A 44 -4.15 -3.34 -6.06
N THR A 45 -5.00 -4.11 -6.73
CA THR A 45 -5.36 -5.47 -6.31
C THR A 45 -4.13 -6.39 -6.32
N GLN A 46 -3.32 -6.35 -7.37
CA GLN A 46 -2.09 -7.15 -7.44
C GLN A 46 -1.07 -6.74 -6.38
N GLN A 47 -0.90 -5.45 -6.12
CA GLN A 47 -0.07 -4.97 -5.02
C GLN A 47 -0.57 -5.49 -3.66
N GLY A 48 -1.88 -5.50 -3.46
CA GLY A 48 -2.49 -6.06 -2.25
C GLY A 48 -2.24 -7.55 -2.07
N LEU A 49 -2.32 -8.34 -3.16
CA LEU A 49 -2.02 -9.77 -3.12
C LEU A 49 -0.54 -10.04 -2.82
N ILE A 50 0.37 -9.25 -3.38
CA ILE A 50 1.80 -9.32 -3.06
C ILE A 50 2.02 -8.98 -1.58
N LEU A 51 1.40 -7.92 -1.09
CA LEU A 51 1.50 -7.52 0.31
C LEU A 51 0.96 -8.62 1.23
N ARG A 52 -0.20 -9.21 0.89
CA ARG A 52 -0.77 -10.34 1.62
C ARG A 52 0.21 -11.50 1.74
N ALA A 53 0.78 -11.95 0.63
CA ALA A 53 1.75 -13.04 0.62
C ALA A 53 2.98 -12.72 1.49
N LEU A 54 3.49 -11.51 1.43
CA LEU A 54 4.60 -11.07 2.28
C LEU A 54 4.25 -11.10 3.77
N LEU A 55 3.07 -10.64 4.14
CA LEU A 55 2.62 -10.62 5.53
C LEU A 55 2.33 -12.04 6.07
N GLU A 56 1.83 -12.93 5.23
CA GLU A 56 1.59 -14.33 5.60
C GLU A 56 2.89 -15.08 5.91
N ASP A 57 3.97 -14.75 5.21
CA ASP A 57 5.28 -15.39 5.35
C ASP A 57 6.20 -14.72 6.37
N THR A 58 5.80 -13.53 6.84
CA THR A 58 6.69 -12.72 7.69
C THR A 58 6.01 -12.21 8.91
N GLY A 59 6.30 -12.10 10.00
CA GLY A 59 5.62 -11.51 11.16
C GLY A 59 5.59 -9.96 11.18
N ILE A 60 5.56 -9.31 10.01
CA ILE A 60 5.52 -7.85 9.91
C ILE A 60 4.21 -7.33 10.48
N GLY A 61 4.30 -6.42 11.45
CA GLY A 61 3.16 -5.82 12.13
C GLY A 61 2.80 -4.39 11.68
N ARG A 62 3.55 -3.82 10.71
CA ARG A 62 3.28 -2.46 10.23
C ARG A 62 3.48 -2.35 8.74
N VAL A 63 2.52 -1.75 8.07
CA VAL A 63 2.53 -1.51 6.61
C VAL A 63 2.16 -0.07 6.30
N CYS A 64 2.62 0.41 5.14
CA CYS A 64 2.21 1.69 4.60
C CYS A 64 1.80 1.52 3.14
N VAL A 65 0.64 2.06 2.78
CA VAL A 65 0.12 2.07 1.42
C VAL A 65 -0.06 3.52 0.97
N ALA A 66 0.47 3.86 -0.19
CA ALA A 66 0.38 5.19 -0.76
C ALA A 66 -0.33 5.16 -2.11
N GLY A 67 -1.24 6.12 -2.31
CA GLY A 67 -2.04 6.26 -3.53
C GLY A 67 -3.53 6.24 -3.20
N GLY A 68 -4.32 7.13 -3.78
CA GLY A 68 -5.74 7.32 -3.47
C GLY A 68 -6.56 6.02 -3.46
N ASP A 69 -7.09 5.64 -4.59
CA ASP A 69 -7.87 4.39 -4.73
C ASP A 69 -7.04 3.13 -4.43
N THR A 70 -5.71 3.20 -4.64
CA THR A 70 -4.78 2.10 -4.36
C THR A 70 -4.88 1.61 -2.92
N CYS A 71 -4.98 2.53 -1.96
CA CYS A 71 -5.09 2.16 -0.54
C CYS A 71 -6.30 1.26 -0.28
N SER A 72 -7.46 1.63 -0.80
CA SER A 72 -8.69 0.88 -0.61
C SER A 72 -8.61 -0.53 -1.20
N TYR A 73 -8.19 -0.65 -2.46
CA TYR A 73 -8.09 -1.96 -3.12
C TYR A 73 -7.00 -2.86 -2.51
N THR A 74 -5.88 -2.27 -2.10
CA THR A 74 -4.79 -3.01 -1.45
C THR A 74 -5.22 -3.55 -0.09
N LEU A 75 -5.79 -2.72 0.77
CA LEU A 75 -6.19 -3.13 2.12
C LEU A 75 -7.32 -4.15 2.13
N ARG A 76 -8.21 -4.13 1.14
CA ARG A 76 -9.24 -5.16 0.97
C ARG A 76 -8.67 -6.56 0.78
N GLN A 77 -7.48 -6.69 0.19
CA GLN A 77 -6.82 -7.99 0.01
C GLN A 77 -6.32 -8.60 1.34
N LEU A 78 -6.32 -7.81 2.42
CA LEU A 78 -5.96 -8.26 3.77
C LEU A 78 -7.19 -8.56 4.63
N ASP A 79 -8.37 -8.66 4.05
CA ASP A 79 -9.64 -8.91 4.76
C ASP A 79 -9.90 -7.90 5.90
N ILE A 80 -9.38 -6.67 5.74
CA ILE A 80 -9.56 -5.58 6.71
C ILE A 80 -10.96 -4.99 6.52
N HIS A 81 -11.74 -4.99 7.60
CA HIS A 81 -13.10 -4.46 7.62
C HIS A 81 -13.23 -3.16 8.43
N SER A 82 -12.29 -2.84 9.30
CA SER A 82 -12.26 -1.55 10.00
C SER A 82 -10.85 -1.05 10.27
N LEU A 83 -10.73 0.27 10.39
CA LEU A 83 -9.50 0.98 10.74
C LEU A 83 -9.82 1.95 11.89
N GLU A 84 -9.13 1.79 12.99
CA GLU A 84 -9.21 2.68 14.14
C GLU A 84 -7.98 3.59 14.19
N LEU A 85 -8.17 4.88 14.44
CA LEU A 85 -7.06 5.81 14.55
C LEU A 85 -6.13 5.43 15.70
N LEU A 86 -4.89 5.08 15.37
CA LEU A 86 -3.85 4.77 16.35
C LEU A 86 -3.04 6.03 16.69
N MET A 87 -2.55 6.72 15.67
CA MET A 87 -1.83 7.98 15.85
C MET A 87 -1.82 8.82 14.56
N PRO A 88 -1.86 10.15 14.66
CA PRO A 88 -1.65 11.01 13.51
C PRO A 88 -0.17 11.00 13.10
N ILE A 89 0.11 10.78 11.81
CA ILE A 89 1.46 10.92 11.23
C ILE A 89 1.52 12.24 10.46
N ALA A 90 0.60 12.43 9.53
CA ALA A 90 0.44 13.68 8.79
C ALA A 90 -1.06 14.00 8.62
N PRO A 91 -1.44 15.25 8.32
CA PRO A 91 -2.83 15.59 8.03
C PRO A 91 -3.41 14.67 6.95
N ALA A 92 -4.57 14.08 7.21
CA ALA A 92 -5.25 13.13 6.32
C ALA A 92 -4.45 11.86 5.96
N ALA A 93 -3.40 11.55 6.72
CA ALA A 93 -2.57 10.36 6.51
C ALA A 93 -2.14 9.75 7.86
N PRO A 94 -3.08 9.25 8.66
CA PRO A 94 -2.80 8.65 9.96
C PRO A 94 -2.23 7.25 9.85
N MET A 95 -1.69 6.77 10.97
CA MET A 95 -1.52 5.34 11.23
C MET A 95 -2.75 4.83 11.98
N CYS A 96 -3.30 3.73 11.50
CA CYS A 96 -4.48 3.09 12.07
C CYS A 96 -4.16 1.67 12.55
N LEU A 97 -4.95 1.20 13.50
CA LEU A 97 -5.01 -0.20 13.86
C LEU A 97 -6.09 -0.88 13.03
N ALA A 98 -5.73 -1.94 12.32
CA ALA A 98 -6.64 -2.67 11.48
C ALA A 98 -7.33 -3.79 12.24
N SER A 99 -8.62 -3.99 11.97
CA SER A 99 -9.35 -5.20 12.35
C SER A 99 -9.61 -6.03 11.10
N SER A 100 -9.27 -7.30 11.17
CA SER A 100 -9.40 -8.25 10.06
C SER A 100 -10.04 -9.54 10.54
N ASP A 101 -10.83 -10.16 9.67
CA ASP A 101 -11.34 -11.52 9.90
C ASP A 101 -10.23 -12.58 9.83
N ASN A 102 -9.08 -12.22 9.23
CA ASN A 102 -7.92 -13.08 9.21
C ASN A 102 -7.01 -12.77 10.42
N PRO A 103 -6.80 -13.73 11.34
CA PRO A 103 -5.98 -13.52 12.54
C PRO A 103 -4.54 -13.07 12.25
N LYS A 104 -4.00 -13.35 11.06
CA LYS A 104 -2.67 -12.92 10.66
C LYS A 104 -2.58 -11.41 10.40
N PHE A 105 -3.70 -10.76 10.09
CA PHE A 105 -3.77 -9.34 9.76
C PHE A 105 -4.53 -8.53 10.81
N ASP A 106 -5.21 -9.19 11.73
CA ASP A 106 -5.87 -8.51 12.84
C ASP A 106 -4.82 -7.87 13.76
N GLY A 107 -5.04 -6.61 14.11
CA GLY A 107 -4.08 -5.82 14.88
C GLY A 107 -2.91 -5.24 14.06
N LEU A 108 -2.91 -5.37 12.73
CA LEU A 108 -1.90 -4.76 11.86
C LEU A 108 -1.95 -3.23 11.98
N GLN A 109 -0.80 -2.61 12.12
CA GLN A 109 -0.68 -1.16 12.03
C GLN A 109 -0.60 -0.76 10.56
N ALA A 110 -1.61 -0.07 10.07
CA ALA A 110 -1.74 0.32 8.68
C ALA A 110 -1.73 1.84 8.54
N ALA A 111 -0.72 2.37 7.87
CA ALA A 111 -0.69 3.75 7.44
C ALA A 111 -1.13 3.84 5.98
N SER A 112 -2.03 4.77 5.70
CA SER A 112 -2.51 5.00 4.34
C SER A 112 -2.50 6.50 4.01
N LYS A 113 -2.13 6.83 2.79
CA LYS A 113 -2.09 8.23 2.33
C LYS A 113 -2.51 8.37 0.88
N GLY A 114 -3.09 9.51 0.53
CA GLY A 114 -3.20 9.93 -0.86
C GLY A 114 -1.83 10.13 -1.50
N GLY A 115 -1.72 10.02 -2.82
CA GLY A 115 -0.43 10.05 -3.52
C GLY A 115 0.41 11.28 -3.23
N GLN A 116 -0.22 12.44 -3.05
CA GLN A 116 0.46 13.73 -2.85
C GLN A 116 0.38 14.26 -1.41
N ILE A 117 -0.06 13.44 -0.46
CA ILE A 117 -0.20 13.82 0.96
C ILE A 117 1.06 13.39 1.71
N GLY A 118 1.44 14.19 2.70
CA GLY A 118 2.61 13.95 3.56
C GLY A 118 3.89 14.61 3.05
N ALA A 119 4.85 14.77 3.94
CA ALA A 119 6.17 15.31 3.64
C ALA A 119 7.04 14.26 2.92
N ALA A 120 8.21 14.69 2.45
CA ALA A 120 9.15 13.80 1.74
C ALA A 120 9.63 12.62 2.61
N ASP A 121 9.65 12.79 3.92
CA ASP A 121 10.05 11.78 4.90
C ASP A 121 8.88 10.97 5.48
N TYR A 122 7.68 11.06 4.91
CA TYR A 122 6.49 10.39 5.43
C TYR A 122 6.69 8.89 5.71
N PHE A 123 7.33 8.17 4.80
CA PHE A 123 7.59 6.73 5.01
C PHE A 123 8.53 6.47 6.19
N VAL A 124 9.48 7.38 6.43
CA VAL A 124 10.37 7.31 7.60
C VAL A 124 9.58 7.60 8.88
N GLN A 125 8.69 8.61 8.86
CA GLN A 125 7.79 8.90 9.99
C GLN A 125 6.91 7.70 10.34
N VAL A 126 6.34 7.03 9.34
CA VAL A 126 5.57 5.79 9.55
C VAL A 126 6.45 4.69 10.15
N LEU A 127 7.66 4.49 9.61
CA LEU A 127 8.59 3.48 10.11
C LEU A 127 8.94 3.71 11.58
N GLU A 128 9.26 4.93 11.94
CA GLU A 128 9.66 5.33 13.29
C GLU A 128 8.45 5.49 14.24
N GLY A 129 7.25 5.60 13.74
CA GLY A 129 6.05 5.85 14.53
C GLY A 129 6.06 7.26 15.15
N ARG A 130 6.45 8.27 14.39
CA ARG A 130 6.50 9.68 14.81
C ARG A 130 5.76 10.60 13.84
N ARG A 131 5.44 11.78 14.32
CA ARG A 131 4.88 12.87 13.50
C ARG A 131 5.97 13.62 12.75
#